data_8a2f15c346a79392ba10307e66dea6cc
#
_entry.id   8a2f15c346a79392ba10307e66dea6cc
#
_cell.length_a   1.000
_cell.length_b   1.000
_cell.length_c   1.000
_cell.angle_alpha   90.00
_cell.angle_beta   90.00
_cell.angle_gamma   90.00
#
_symmetry.space_group_name_H-M   'P 1'
#
loop_
_entity.id
_entity.type
_entity.pdbx_description
1 polymer ?
#
loop_
_entity_poly.entity_id
_entity_poly.type
_entity_poly.pdbx_seq_one_letter_code
_entity_poly.pdbx_strand_id
1 'polypeptide(L)'
;MKKNFSRFLALLLVVCTVAAAFAACGSTEPVVTETEAPTEPVHVDYAAMAKLDMAAATKKYEVTWGERSHIDGDTSHFNVPTDFDASGLVKVRYLAVNTPETTGQIQEWGKAASRFTKEKLSTAVSIILESDGENWGFDGNGRYLCWVWYKPAEGAEYRNLNIELLQNGLGRGSSSSEGRYGSIAVAAIAQATTEKLHVFSGEQDPEFPYAEATPVTLRELRTNITAYVGQRVSIEGVITCNSNWQAYIESYDNETKMNYGIQIFYGYNAQLHSVLYPGNKVRVVGVVGEHYGTYQIMDLKYNAMRPQDPANTSVIKETDAKYNEIVVNIHPEITAADFVGEKTVTVNEEEKTFKFAELGVSTSVSLKNLKVNGVYTTDSTNPNSDGAMTLTCSVDGITISIRTAVLKDADGNTITQDLYEGKMIDIKGIIEHYEGSYQIKVLSSADISVH
;
A
#
# COMPACT_ATOMS: atom_id res chain seq x y z
N MET A 1 3.69 -57.99 3.41
CA MET A 1 2.81 -58.91 2.68
C MET A 1 2.10 -58.18 1.57
N LYS A 2 2.59 -58.44 0.37
CA LYS A 2 1.98 -58.41 -0.96
C LYS A 2 0.56 -57.82 -1.10
N LYS A 3 0.47 -56.67 -1.78
CA LYS A 3 -0.41 -56.36 -2.94
C LYS A 3 -0.48 -54.86 -3.09
N ASN A 4 0.16 -54.32 -4.13
CA ASN A 4 -0.30 -53.28 -5.05
C ASN A 4 0.89 -52.71 -5.82
N PHE A 5 1.45 -53.59 -6.66
CA PHE A 5 2.43 -53.22 -7.68
C PHE A 5 1.83 -53.66 -9.03
N SER A 6 0.81 -53.01 -9.50
CA SER A 6 0.22 -53.28 -10.81
C SER A 6 -0.79 -52.23 -11.22
N ARG A 7 -0.34 -51.01 -11.45
CA ARG A 7 -1.13 -49.98 -12.15
C ARG A 7 -0.30 -48.88 -12.85
N PHE A 8 0.97 -49.14 -13.12
CA PHE A 8 1.86 -48.19 -13.81
C PHE A 8 2.50 -48.72 -15.10
N LEU A 9 1.84 -49.67 -15.79
CA LEU A 9 2.37 -50.21 -17.05
C LEU A 9 1.28 -50.38 -18.13
N ALA A 10 0.38 -49.43 -18.29
CA ALA A 10 -0.65 -49.47 -19.31
C ALA A 10 -0.95 -48.15 -19.99
N LEU A 11 0.05 -47.27 -20.16
CA LEU A 11 -0.12 -46.02 -20.88
C LEU A 11 1.06 -45.67 -21.79
N LEU A 12 1.74 -46.68 -22.36
CA LEU A 12 2.86 -46.43 -23.28
C LEU A 12 2.79 -47.33 -24.53
N LEU A 13 1.61 -47.67 -25.01
CA LEU A 13 1.51 -48.56 -26.19
C LEU A 13 0.28 -48.28 -27.08
N VAL A 14 -0.06 -47.02 -27.31
CA VAL A 14 -1.09 -46.59 -28.31
C VAL A 14 -0.64 -45.33 -29.07
N VAL A 15 0.57 -45.31 -29.58
CA VAL A 15 1.00 -44.29 -30.57
C VAL A 15 1.94 -44.92 -31.62
N CYS A 16 1.63 -46.07 -32.12
CA CYS A 16 2.39 -46.63 -33.26
C CYS A 16 1.50 -47.59 -34.07
N THR A 17 0.37 -47.11 -34.63
CA THR A 17 -0.24 -47.80 -35.78
C THR A 17 -1.32 -46.93 -36.41
N VAL A 18 -0.95 -45.88 -37.14
CA VAL A 18 -1.71 -45.35 -38.30
C VAL A 18 -0.70 -44.65 -39.21
N ALA A 19 0.03 -45.45 -39.98
CA ALA A 19 0.78 -44.96 -41.11
C ALA A 19 0.94 -46.09 -42.12
N ALA A 20 -0.10 -46.37 -42.86
CA ALA A 20 0.01 -47.04 -44.17
C ALA A 20 -1.38 -47.08 -44.81
N ALA A 21 -1.70 -46.08 -45.61
CA ALA A 21 -2.54 -46.18 -46.83
C ALA A 21 -2.86 -44.74 -47.26
N PHE A 22 -2.09 -44.27 -48.24
CA PHE A 22 -2.53 -43.49 -49.39
C PHE A 22 -1.28 -43.10 -50.18
N ALA A 23 -0.87 -44.01 -51.03
CA ALA A 23 0.00 -43.70 -52.15
C ALA A 23 -0.90 -43.61 -53.39
N ALA A 24 -1.09 -42.41 -53.92
CA ALA A 24 -1.12 -42.13 -55.36
C ALA A 24 -1.64 -40.71 -55.67
N CYS A 25 -0.81 -40.04 -56.49
CA CYS A 25 -1.10 -38.91 -57.34
C CYS A 25 -0.89 -37.47 -56.77
N GLY A 26 0.12 -36.81 -57.30
CA GLY A 26 0.17 -35.36 -57.46
C GLY A 26 1.35 -34.70 -56.73
N SER A 27 2.45 -34.52 -57.43
CA SER A 27 3.60 -33.75 -57.07
C SER A 27 3.26 -32.29 -56.79
N THR A 28 3.30 -31.91 -55.50
CA THR A 28 3.72 -30.57 -55.05
C THR A 28 4.31 -30.77 -53.65
N GLU A 29 5.62 -30.55 -53.55
CA GLU A 29 6.30 -30.59 -52.25
C GLU A 29 5.70 -29.52 -51.35
N PRO A 30 5.33 -29.86 -50.08
CA PRO A 30 5.00 -28.87 -49.10
C PRO A 30 6.31 -28.17 -48.72
N VAL A 31 6.36 -26.86 -48.95
CA VAL A 31 7.33 -25.98 -48.33
C VAL A 31 7.22 -26.14 -46.85
N VAL A 32 8.13 -26.83 -46.23
CA VAL A 32 8.29 -26.87 -44.75
C VAL A 32 8.80 -25.46 -44.41
N THR A 33 7.89 -24.59 -43.99
CA THR A 33 8.26 -23.41 -43.26
C THR A 33 8.85 -23.88 -41.94
N GLU A 34 10.17 -23.86 -41.84
CA GLU A 34 10.86 -23.93 -40.56
C GLU A 34 10.25 -22.82 -39.69
N THR A 35 9.45 -23.24 -38.70
CA THR A 35 9.07 -22.35 -37.61
C THR A 35 10.36 -22.10 -36.84
N GLU A 36 10.96 -20.92 -37.05
CA GLU A 36 12.07 -20.46 -36.21
C GLU A 36 11.65 -20.67 -34.75
N ALA A 37 12.46 -21.40 -34.00
CA ALA A 37 12.32 -21.51 -32.54
C ALA A 37 12.29 -20.09 -31.97
N PRO A 38 11.45 -19.79 -30.96
CA PRO A 38 11.45 -18.48 -30.36
C PRO A 38 12.87 -18.19 -29.88
N THR A 39 13.54 -17.22 -30.51
CA THR A 39 14.83 -16.71 -30.05
C THR A 39 14.58 -16.12 -28.67
N GLU A 40 15.30 -16.60 -27.64
CA GLU A 40 15.28 -15.99 -26.34
C GLU A 40 15.54 -14.49 -26.51
N PRO A 41 14.80 -13.60 -25.82
CA PRO A 41 14.98 -12.17 -25.95
C PRO A 41 16.42 -11.82 -25.57
N VAL A 42 17.13 -11.16 -26.49
CA VAL A 42 18.51 -10.71 -26.24
C VAL A 42 18.48 -9.65 -25.15
N HIS A 43 19.11 -9.93 -24.01
CA HIS A 43 19.24 -8.96 -22.94
C HIS A 43 20.14 -7.80 -23.38
N VAL A 44 19.62 -6.57 -23.35
CA VAL A 44 20.32 -5.34 -23.76
C VAL A 44 20.85 -4.63 -22.52
N ASP A 45 22.14 -4.26 -22.54
CA ASP A 45 22.75 -3.45 -21.48
C ASP A 45 22.49 -1.95 -21.71
N TYR A 46 21.31 -1.50 -21.28
CA TYR A 46 20.88 -0.11 -21.40
C TYR A 46 21.75 0.87 -20.60
N ALA A 47 22.31 0.44 -19.46
CA ALA A 47 23.23 1.28 -18.68
C ALA A 47 24.53 1.57 -19.43
N ALA A 48 24.98 0.65 -20.27
CA ALA A 48 26.13 0.87 -21.16
C ALA A 48 25.79 1.65 -22.44
N MET A 49 24.52 1.68 -22.85
CA MET A 49 24.06 2.49 -23.98
C MET A 49 24.00 3.98 -23.64
N ALA A 50 23.68 4.34 -22.43
CA ALA A 50 23.80 5.72 -21.97
C ALA A 50 25.29 6.12 -21.92
N LYS A 51 25.60 7.28 -22.48
CA LYS A 51 26.99 7.78 -22.54
C LYS A 51 27.08 9.10 -21.79
N LEU A 52 28.05 9.18 -20.88
CA LEU A 52 28.42 10.43 -20.24
C LEU A 52 29.13 11.33 -21.24
N ASP A 53 28.50 12.41 -21.62
CA ASP A 53 29.09 13.43 -22.49
C ASP A 53 29.65 14.58 -21.66
N MET A 54 30.96 14.59 -21.46
CA MET A 54 31.66 15.65 -20.72
C MET A 54 31.56 17.02 -21.35
N ALA A 55 31.26 17.11 -22.66
CA ALA A 55 31.15 18.37 -23.41
C ALA A 55 29.71 18.94 -23.40
N ALA A 56 28.71 18.15 -22.97
CA ALA A 56 27.34 18.63 -22.88
C ALA A 56 27.19 19.77 -21.86
N ALA A 57 26.21 20.65 -22.08
CA ALA A 57 25.97 21.83 -21.26
C ALA A 57 25.48 21.53 -19.85
N THR A 58 25.18 20.25 -19.53
CA THR A 58 24.77 19.83 -18.18
C THR A 58 25.86 20.10 -17.14
N LYS A 59 25.44 20.34 -15.88
CA LYS A 59 26.38 20.42 -14.76
C LYS A 59 26.91 19.05 -14.43
N LYS A 60 28.19 18.94 -14.19
CA LYS A 60 28.88 17.71 -13.78
C LYS A 60 29.82 18.00 -12.64
N TYR A 61 29.89 17.08 -11.71
CA TYR A 61 30.82 17.19 -10.60
C TYR A 61 31.28 15.80 -10.16
N GLU A 62 32.60 15.65 -10.03
CA GLU A 62 33.20 14.42 -9.52
C GLU A 62 33.11 14.42 -7.98
N VAL A 63 32.61 13.33 -7.40
CA VAL A 63 32.33 13.18 -5.99
C VAL A 63 33.02 11.96 -5.41
N THR A 64 33.10 11.89 -4.09
CA THR A 64 33.76 10.77 -3.40
C THR A 64 32.76 10.01 -2.54
N TRP A 65 32.85 8.69 -2.60
CA TRP A 65 32.13 7.78 -1.70
C TRP A 65 32.83 7.73 -0.33
N GLY A 66 32.02 7.70 0.75
CA GLY A 66 32.54 7.65 2.12
C GLY A 66 31.59 6.90 3.06
N GLU A 67 31.94 6.80 4.35
CA GLU A 67 31.17 6.04 5.34
C GLU A 67 29.70 6.45 5.47
N ARG A 68 29.38 7.73 5.24
CA ARG A 68 28.02 8.29 5.33
C ARG A 68 27.30 8.34 3.98
N SER A 69 27.89 7.77 2.92
CA SER A 69 27.35 7.91 1.55
C SER A 69 26.14 7.03 1.31
N HIS A 70 26.07 5.86 1.94
CA HIS A 70 25.01 4.91 1.68
C HIS A 70 23.74 5.25 2.46
N ILE A 71 22.61 5.42 1.76
CA ILE A 71 21.28 5.64 2.35
C ILE A 71 20.36 4.49 1.93
N ASP A 72 19.99 4.41 0.64
CA ASP A 72 19.14 3.34 0.08
C ASP A 72 19.45 3.12 -1.42
N GLY A 73 18.54 2.49 -2.16
CA GLY A 73 18.78 2.14 -3.57
C GLY A 73 18.89 3.35 -4.50
N ASP A 74 18.12 4.41 -4.28
CA ASP A 74 18.04 5.59 -5.15
C ASP A 74 18.39 6.92 -4.47
N THR A 75 18.97 6.83 -3.30
CA THR A 75 19.40 7.98 -2.51
C THR A 75 20.78 7.73 -1.94
N SER A 76 21.71 8.64 -2.19
CA SER A 76 23.05 8.60 -1.62
C SER A 76 23.53 9.97 -1.20
N HIS A 77 24.47 9.99 -0.25
CA HIS A 77 25.19 11.20 0.13
C HIS A 77 26.65 11.08 -0.36
N PHE A 78 27.18 12.14 -0.94
CA PHE A 78 28.54 12.14 -1.43
C PHE A 78 29.36 13.23 -0.78
N ASN A 79 30.63 12.92 -0.50
CA ASN A 79 31.56 13.92 -0.03
C ASN A 79 31.97 14.82 -1.20
N VAL A 80 31.99 16.11 -0.93
CA VAL A 80 32.39 17.16 -1.88
C VAL A 80 33.29 18.15 -1.18
N PRO A 81 34.14 18.89 -1.92
CA PRO A 81 34.85 20.03 -1.36
C PRO A 81 33.89 21.13 -0.87
N THR A 82 34.33 21.89 0.13
CA THR A 82 33.50 22.93 0.77
C THR A 82 33.25 24.16 -0.11
N ASP A 83 33.95 24.28 -1.21
CA ASP A 83 33.68 25.30 -2.24
C ASP A 83 32.49 24.92 -3.15
N PHE A 84 32.17 23.62 -3.25
CA PHE A 84 30.96 23.16 -3.95
C PHE A 84 29.72 23.20 -3.03
N ASP A 85 29.85 22.68 -1.82
CA ASP A 85 28.82 22.74 -0.79
C ASP A 85 29.46 22.93 0.60
N ALA A 86 29.04 23.98 1.32
CA ALA A 86 29.66 24.37 2.59
C ALA A 86 29.60 23.27 3.68
N SER A 87 28.69 22.32 3.56
CA SER A 87 28.60 21.17 4.48
C SER A 87 29.64 20.09 4.17
N GLY A 88 30.31 20.15 3.02
CA GLY A 88 31.20 19.10 2.51
C GLY A 88 30.48 17.80 2.14
N LEU A 89 29.12 17.83 2.09
CA LEU A 89 28.29 16.66 1.82
C LEU A 89 27.06 17.05 1.00
N VAL A 90 26.86 16.43 -0.15
CA VAL A 90 25.64 16.60 -0.95
C VAL A 90 24.72 15.39 -0.81
N LYS A 91 23.43 15.67 -0.68
CA LYS A 91 22.37 14.66 -0.67
C LYS A 91 21.80 14.54 -2.06
N VAL A 92 21.80 13.35 -2.62
CA VAL A 92 21.40 13.09 -4.01
C VAL A 92 20.23 12.14 -4.05
N ARG A 93 19.18 12.51 -4.77
CA ARG A 93 18.08 11.68 -5.20
C ARG A 93 18.25 11.36 -6.68
N TYR A 94 18.19 10.09 -7.04
CA TYR A 94 18.45 9.64 -8.40
C TYR A 94 17.27 9.93 -9.30
N LEU A 95 17.54 10.52 -10.46
CA LEU A 95 16.54 10.78 -11.49
C LEU A 95 16.01 9.48 -12.12
N ALA A 96 14.78 9.52 -12.59
CA ALA A 96 14.10 8.49 -13.36
C ALA A 96 13.79 7.18 -12.62
N VAL A 97 14.32 6.94 -11.43
CA VAL A 97 14.14 5.70 -10.68
C VAL A 97 13.56 5.95 -9.29
N ASN A 98 12.72 5.03 -8.84
CA ASN A 98 12.22 4.95 -7.47
C ASN A 98 12.39 3.50 -7.00
N THR A 99 13.34 3.27 -6.11
CA THR A 99 13.57 1.95 -5.50
C THR A 99 12.62 1.72 -4.34
N PRO A 100 12.32 0.45 -3.98
CA PRO A 100 11.60 0.16 -2.75
C PRO A 100 12.38 0.61 -1.52
N GLU A 101 11.65 1.08 -0.49
CA GLU A 101 12.21 1.64 0.74
C GLU A 101 12.95 0.59 1.59
N THR A 102 14.05 1.01 2.24
CA THR A 102 14.84 0.20 3.19
C THR A 102 14.75 0.68 4.62
N THR A 103 14.19 1.85 4.86
CA THR A 103 14.03 2.47 6.18
C THR A 103 12.58 2.86 6.41
N GLY A 104 12.16 2.93 7.66
CA GLY A 104 10.75 3.16 8.00
C GLY A 104 9.90 1.97 7.60
N GLN A 105 9.06 2.10 6.60
CA GLN A 105 8.28 1.01 6.03
C GLN A 105 9.14 0.23 5.01
N ILE A 106 9.81 -0.83 5.46
CA ILE A 106 10.65 -1.66 4.59
C ILE A 106 9.79 -2.35 3.53
N GLN A 107 10.17 -2.20 2.25
CA GLN A 107 9.49 -2.79 1.11
C GLN A 107 10.27 -3.95 0.50
N GLU A 108 9.55 -4.87 -0.17
CA GLU A 108 10.17 -5.97 -0.91
C GLU A 108 11.15 -5.45 -1.97
N TRP A 109 12.28 -6.13 -2.13
CA TRP A 109 13.39 -5.78 -3.02
C TRP A 109 14.15 -4.49 -2.63
N GLY A 110 13.75 -3.81 -1.56
CA GLY A 110 14.45 -2.62 -1.07
C GLY A 110 15.89 -2.93 -0.66
N LYS A 111 16.10 -4.01 0.12
CA LYS A 111 17.45 -4.45 0.51
C LYS A 111 18.31 -4.82 -0.69
N ALA A 112 17.73 -5.47 -1.70
CA ALA A 112 18.43 -5.83 -2.92
C ALA A 112 18.87 -4.57 -3.70
N ALA A 113 17.98 -3.59 -3.89
CA ALA A 113 18.30 -2.32 -4.53
C ALA A 113 19.39 -1.54 -3.76
N SER A 114 19.24 -1.45 -2.45
CA SER A 114 20.18 -0.78 -1.56
C SER A 114 21.59 -1.40 -1.62
N ARG A 115 21.67 -2.74 -1.53
CA ARG A 115 22.94 -3.46 -1.67
C ARG A 115 23.58 -3.24 -3.04
N PHE A 116 22.78 -3.30 -4.11
CA PHE A 116 23.27 -3.08 -5.48
C PHE A 116 23.93 -1.70 -5.61
N THR A 117 23.25 -0.64 -5.18
CA THR A 117 23.80 0.72 -5.20
C THR A 117 25.09 0.82 -4.39
N LYS A 118 25.09 0.26 -3.17
CA LYS A 118 26.26 0.27 -2.30
C LYS A 118 27.46 -0.44 -2.96
N GLU A 119 27.24 -1.62 -3.53
CA GLU A 119 28.30 -2.39 -4.19
C GLU A 119 28.93 -1.61 -5.35
N LYS A 120 28.11 -1.05 -6.26
CA LYS A 120 28.57 -0.31 -7.41
C LYS A 120 29.38 0.95 -7.02
N LEU A 121 28.87 1.71 -6.07
CA LEU A 121 29.50 2.99 -5.70
C LEU A 121 30.69 2.83 -4.76
N SER A 122 30.67 1.87 -3.86
CA SER A 122 31.79 1.66 -2.91
C SER A 122 33.07 1.11 -3.58
N THR A 123 32.92 0.47 -4.74
CA THR A 123 34.04 -0.10 -5.51
C THR A 123 34.41 0.74 -6.71
N ALA A 124 33.67 1.82 -7.01
CA ALA A 124 33.92 2.69 -8.16
C ALA A 124 35.25 3.44 -8.02
N VAL A 125 36.02 3.51 -9.08
CA VAL A 125 37.25 4.29 -9.13
C VAL A 125 37.03 5.78 -9.42
N SER A 126 35.85 6.15 -9.94
CA SER A 126 35.38 7.53 -10.09
C SER A 126 33.87 7.57 -10.13
N ILE A 127 33.27 8.62 -9.55
CA ILE A 127 31.82 8.86 -9.51
C ILE A 127 31.55 10.29 -9.96
N ILE A 128 30.66 10.47 -10.95
CA ILE A 128 30.26 11.78 -11.46
C ILE A 128 28.75 11.95 -11.25
N LEU A 129 28.37 13.06 -10.66
CA LEU A 129 26.98 13.55 -10.65
C LEU A 129 26.74 14.41 -11.87
N GLU A 130 25.63 14.18 -12.57
CA GLU A 130 25.23 14.98 -13.73
C GLU A 130 23.81 15.51 -13.51
N SER A 131 23.59 16.82 -13.74
CA SER A 131 22.26 17.41 -13.78
C SER A 131 21.50 16.99 -15.04
N ASP A 132 20.17 17.05 -15.02
CA ASP A 132 19.37 16.74 -16.21
C ASP A 132 19.47 17.82 -17.30
N GLY A 133 19.60 19.09 -16.91
CA GLY A 133 19.75 20.24 -17.77
C GLY A 133 20.96 21.11 -17.39
N GLU A 134 20.99 22.35 -17.85
CA GLU A 134 22.09 23.31 -17.64
C GLU A 134 22.29 23.73 -16.17
N ASN A 135 21.33 23.47 -15.31
CA ASN A 135 21.37 23.82 -13.88
C ASN A 135 21.13 22.58 -13.01
N TRP A 136 21.61 22.63 -11.76
CA TRP A 136 21.25 21.65 -10.75
C TRP A 136 19.76 21.77 -10.43
N GLY A 137 19.06 20.62 -10.45
CA GLY A 137 17.69 20.49 -9.95
C GLY A 137 17.67 20.02 -8.49
N PHE A 138 16.61 20.34 -7.78
CA PHE A 138 16.40 19.91 -6.40
C PHE A 138 14.98 19.37 -6.23
N ASP A 139 14.83 18.40 -5.36
CA ASP A 139 13.52 17.94 -4.92
C ASP A 139 12.94 18.79 -3.79
N GLY A 140 11.70 18.51 -3.34
CA GLY A 140 11.04 19.21 -2.25
C GLY A 140 11.74 19.11 -0.90
N ASN A 141 12.71 18.21 -0.74
CA ASN A 141 13.54 18.03 0.46
C ASN A 141 14.94 18.65 0.33
N GLY A 142 15.21 19.41 -0.74
CA GLY A 142 16.48 20.03 -0.99
C GLY A 142 17.62 19.07 -1.41
N ARG A 143 17.29 17.85 -1.88
CA ARG A 143 18.26 16.92 -2.41
C ARG A 143 18.52 17.24 -3.88
N TYR A 144 19.79 17.13 -4.32
CA TYR A 144 20.16 17.24 -5.72
C TYR A 144 19.50 16.13 -6.54
N LEU A 145 18.85 16.46 -7.65
CA LEU A 145 18.32 15.53 -8.63
C LEU A 145 19.37 15.24 -9.67
N CYS A 146 19.94 14.03 -9.68
CA CYS A 146 21.08 13.69 -10.52
C CYS A 146 20.93 12.37 -11.27
N TRP A 147 21.58 12.33 -12.44
CA TRP A 147 22.08 11.12 -13.04
C TRP A 147 23.41 10.79 -12.38
N VAL A 148 23.56 9.58 -11.86
CA VAL A 148 24.74 9.11 -11.14
C VAL A 148 25.54 8.17 -12.06
N TRP A 149 26.75 8.58 -12.35
CA TRP A 149 27.68 7.84 -13.18
C TRP A 149 28.79 7.26 -12.32
N TYR A 150 29.13 6.01 -12.54
CA TYR A 150 30.25 5.38 -11.88
C TYR A 150 31.17 4.68 -12.86
N LYS A 151 32.43 4.65 -12.55
CA LYS A 151 33.48 3.96 -13.33
C LYS A 151 33.90 2.72 -12.55
N PRO A 152 33.63 1.50 -13.05
CA PRO A 152 33.83 0.26 -12.28
C PRO A 152 35.31 -0.12 -12.13
N ALA A 153 36.19 0.32 -13.03
CA ALA A 153 37.61 0.04 -12.99
C ALA A 153 38.40 1.07 -13.83
N GLU A 154 39.72 1.17 -13.63
CA GLU A 154 40.58 1.98 -14.45
C GLU A 154 40.52 1.54 -15.92
N GLY A 155 40.39 2.50 -16.83
CA GLY A 155 40.23 2.24 -18.26
C GLY A 155 38.85 1.82 -18.72
N ALA A 156 37.90 1.54 -17.80
CA ALA A 156 36.52 1.23 -18.15
C ALA A 156 35.71 2.51 -18.52
N GLU A 157 34.63 2.34 -19.27
CA GLU A 157 33.64 3.39 -19.53
C GLU A 157 32.80 3.66 -18.30
N TYR A 158 32.26 4.89 -18.18
CA TYR A 158 31.26 5.20 -17.19
C TYR A 158 29.95 4.48 -17.46
N ARG A 159 29.28 4.02 -16.41
CA ARG A 159 27.96 3.40 -16.45
C ARG A 159 26.94 4.29 -15.70
N ASN A 160 25.72 4.34 -16.21
CA ASN A 160 24.66 5.09 -15.58
C ASN A 160 23.93 4.21 -14.53
N LEU A 161 24.13 4.51 -13.24
CA LEU A 161 23.55 3.71 -12.14
C LEU A 161 22.04 3.79 -12.09
N ASN A 162 21.43 4.94 -12.43
CA ASN A 162 19.97 5.10 -12.43
C ASN A 162 19.34 4.12 -13.43
N ILE A 163 19.89 4.03 -14.63
CA ILE A 163 19.41 3.11 -15.69
C ILE A 163 19.74 1.66 -15.31
N GLU A 164 20.88 1.42 -14.68
CA GLU A 164 21.27 0.07 -14.27
C GLU A 164 20.34 -0.50 -13.19
N LEU A 165 19.84 0.34 -12.27
CA LEU A 165 18.79 -0.03 -11.32
C LEU A 165 17.47 -0.39 -12.04
N LEU A 166 17.09 0.40 -13.05
CA LEU A 166 15.88 0.14 -13.83
C LEU A 166 15.97 -1.13 -14.66
N GLN A 167 17.08 -1.36 -15.37
CA GLN A 167 17.26 -2.55 -16.22
C GLN A 167 17.33 -3.85 -15.43
N ASN A 168 17.77 -3.78 -14.17
CA ASN A 168 17.75 -4.93 -13.26
C ASN A 168 16.42 -5.08 -12.51
N GLY A 169 15.39 -4.25 -12.78
CA GLY A 169 14.12 -4.31 -12.09
C GLY A 169 14.22 -4.01 -10.59
N LEU A 170 15.25 -3.30 -10.13
CA LEU A 170 15.47 -2.93 -8.73
C LEU A 170 14.77 -1.62 -8.35
N GLY A 171 14.06 -1.01 -9.28
CA GLY A 171 13.25 0.19 -9.08
C GLY A 171 12.17 0.31 -10.13
N ARG A 172 11.17 1.12 -9.83
CA ARG A 172 10.11 1.54 -10.77
C ARG A 172 10.49 2.86 -11.41
N GLY A 173 9.90 3.16 -12.56
CA GLY A 173 10.05 4.47 -13.18
C GLY A 173 9.44 5.59 -12.32
N SER A 174 10.12 6.72 -12.27
CA SER A 174 9.67 7.96 -11.65
C SER A 174 10.00 9.13 -12.58
N SER A 175 8.97 9.68 -13.28
CA SER A 175 9.15 10.65 -14.39
C SER A 175 10.22 10.23 -15.40
N SER A 176 10.35 8.92 -15.64
CA SER A 176 11.50 8.34 -16.37
C SER A 176 11.57 8.78 -17.84
N SER A 177 10.41 9.11 -18.45
CA SER A 177 10.35 9.55 -19.86
C SER A 177 10.76 11.01 -20.07
N GLU A 178 10.83 11.81 -19.00
CA GLU A 178 10.97 13.27 -19.09
C GLU A 178 12.43 13.74 -19.12
N GLY A 179 13.34 12.90 -18.60
CA GLY A 179 14.75 13.27 -18.45
C GLY A 179 15.60 13.05 -19.70
N ARG A 180 16.82 13.57 -19.66
CA ARG A 180 17.83 13.49 -20.73
C ARG A 180 18.03 12.07 -21.29
N TYR A 181 17.99 11.05 -20.44
CA TYR A 181 18.13 9.64 -20.83
C TYR A 181 16.78 8.90 -20.81
N GLY A 182 15.67 9.63 -20.94
CA GLY A 182 14.33 9.11 -20.75
C GLY A 182 13.96 7.94 -21.67
N SER A 183 14.33 8.01 -22.95
CA SER A 183 14.08 6.90 -23.90
C SER A 183 14.81 5.61 -23.51
N ILE A 184 16.04 5.72 -23.01
CA ILE A 184 16.83 4.58 -22.54
C ILE A 184 16.24 4.03 -21.24
N ALA A 185 15.87 4.92 -20.32
CA ALA A 185 15.24 4.53 -19.05
C ALA A 185 13.92 3.77 -19.27
N VAL A 186 13.04 4.24 -20.16
CA VAL A 186 11.79 3.57 -20.51
C VAL A 186 12.03 2.20 -21.13
N ALA A 187 13.02 2.08 -22.03
CA ALA A 187 13.38 0.80 -22.64
C ALA A 187 13.94 -0.20 -21.60
N ALA A 188 14.76 0.28 -20.67
CA ALA A 188 15.27 -0.53 -19.55
C ALA A 188 14.15 -1.07 -18.66
N ILE A 189 13.16 -0.23 -18.33
CA ILE A 189 11.96 -0.65 -17.55
C ILE A 189 11.15 -1.69 -18.32
N ALA A 190 10.94 -1.48 -19.62
CA ALA A 190 10.19 -2.41 -20.46
C ALA A 190 10.86 -3.79 -20.53
N GLN A 191 12.19 -3.84 -20.66
CA GLN A 191 12.96 -5.08 -20.61
C GLN A 191 12.81 -5.77 -19.24
N ALA A 192 13.08 -5.06 -18.14
CA ALA A 192 12.97 -5.61 -16.79
C ALA A 192 11.54 -6.17 -16.49
N THR A 193 10.51 -5.51 -17.03
CA THR A 193 9.11 -5.96 -16.91
C THR A 193 8.86 -7.23 -17.71
N THR A 194 9.38 -7.31 -18.95
CA THR A 194 9.24 -8.47 -19.85
C THR A 194 10.00 -9.68 -19.30
N GLU A 195 11.21 -9.45 -18.80
CA GLU A 195 12.06 -10.47 -18.19
C GLU A 195 11.66 -10.82 -16.76
N LYS A 196 10.67 -10.12 -16.20
CA LYS A 196 10.14 -10.31 -14.84
C LYS A 196 11.22 -10.25 -13.75
N LEU A 197 12.04 -9.20 -13.77
CA LEU A 197 13.13 -9.04 -12.81
C LEU A 197 12.66 -8.37 -11.51
N HIS A 198 13.11 -8.86 -10.37
CA HIS A 198 12.93 -8.31 -9.00
C HIS A 198 11.52 -7.73 -8.76
N VAL A 199 11.35 -6.40 -8.73
CA VAL A 199 10.04 -5.75 -8.46
C VAL A 199 8.96 -6.09 -9.50
N PHE A 200 9.32 -6.65 -10.65
CA PHE A 200 8.43 -7.09 -11.71
C PHE A 200 8.27 -8.61 -11.79
N SER A 201 9.00 -9.38 -10.96
CA SER A 201 9.03 -10.85 -11.02
C SER A 201 7.70 -11.49 -10.60
N GLY A 202 6.98 -10.86 -9.69
CA GLY A 202 5.85 -11.49 -8.98
C GLY A 202 6.31 -12.54 -7.96
N GLU A 203 7.61 -12.77 -7.82
CA GLU A 203 8.21 -13.69 -6.85
C GLU A 203 8.46 -12.98 -5.51
N GLN A 204 8.56 -13.77 -4.45
CA GLN A 204 8.91 -13.25 -3.13
C GLN A 204 10.39 -12.85 -3.08
N ASP A 205 10.68 -11.68 -2.51
CA ASP A 205 12.04 -11.29 -2.18
C ASP A 205 12.58 -12.19 -1.06
N PRO A 206 13.64 -12.98 -1.30
CA PRO A 206 14.16 -13.93 -0.31
C PRO A 206 14.75 -13.25 0.93
N GLU A 207 15.04 -11.96 0.88
CA GLU A 207 15.60 -11.19 2.00
C GLU A 207 14.56 -10.36 2.75
N PHE A 208 13.32 -10.33 2.26
CA PHE A 208 12.27 -9.61 2.92
C PHE A 208 11.67 -10.49 4.04
N PRO A 209 11.58 -10.00 5.28
CA PRO A 209 11.00 -10.76 6.38
C PRO A 209 9.48 -10.85 6.20
N TYR A 210 9.02 -11.89 5.57
CA TYR A 210 7.58 -12.23 5.50
C TYR A 210 7.16 -12.83 6.84
N ALA A 211 6.95 -11.99 7.85
CA ALA A 211 6.35 -12.47 9.09
C ALA A 211 4.98 -13.03 8.75
N GLU A 212 4.72 -14.28 9.12
CA GLU A 212 3.40 -14.88 9.02
C GLU A 212 2.39 -14.01 9.77
N ALA A 213 1.30 -13.67 9.09
CA ALA A 213 0.20 -12.95 9.72
C ALA A 213 -0.72 -13.98 10.38
N THR A 214 -1.10 -13.75 11.63
CA THR A 214 -2.10 -14.56 12.31
C THR A 214 -3.48 -14.23 11.74
N PRO A 215 -4.20 -15.19 11.10
CA PRO A 215 -5.58 -14.96 10.70
C PRO A 215 -6.43 -14.78 11.95
N VAL A 216 -7.21 -13.70 11.99
CA VAL A 216 -8.07 -13.38 13.12
C VAL A 216 -9.38 -12.75 12.64
N THR A 217 -10.50 -13.11 13.22
CA THR A 217 -11.78 -12.46 12.96
C THR A 217 -11.81 -11.08 13.61
N LEU A 218 -12.60 -10.14 13.05
CA LEU A 218 -12.75 -8.82 13.67
C LEU A 218 -13.40 -8.91 15.07
N ARG A 219 -14.27 -9.89 15.31
CA ARG A 219 -14.79 -10.20 16.65
C ARG A 219 -13.69 -10.59 17.62
N GLU A 220 -12.89 -11.59 17.27
CA GLU A 220 -11.78 -12.06 18.10
C GLU A 220 -10.76 -10.95 18.37
N LEU A 221 -10.41 -10.19 17.33
CA LEU A 221 -9.51 -9.07 17.45
C LEU A 221 -10.05 -8.03 18.45
N ARG A 222 -11.34 -7.63 18.35
CA ARG A 222 -11.93 -6.62 19.23
C ARG A 222 -12.08 -7.08 20.68
N THR A 223 -12.43 -8.34 20.87
CA THR A 223 -12.62 -8.90 22.24
C THR A 223 -11.31 -9.15 22.99
N ASN A 224 -10.15 -9.16 22.27
CA ASN A 224 -8.82 -9.41 22.83
C ASN A 224 -7.77 -8.41 22.29
N ILE A 225 -8.17 -7.19 21.95
CA ILE A 225 -7.35 -6.25 21.15
C ILE A 225 -5.95 -6.02 21.74
N THR A 226 -5.85 -5.90 23.07
CA THR A 226 -4.57 -5.67 23.77
C THR A 226 -3.58 -6.81 23.60
N ALA A 227 -4.04 -8.04 23.44
CA ALA A 227 -3.19 -9.20 23.21
C ALA A 227 -2.55 -9.20 21.81
N TYR A 228 -3.15 -8.49 20.86
CA TYR A 228 -2.67 -8.42 19.49
C TYR A 228 -1.77 -7.20 19.21
N VAL A 229 -1.64 -6.26 20.14
CA VAL A 229 -0.78 -5.07 19.96
C VAL A 229 0.66 -5.50 19.63
N GLY A 230 1.21 -4.95 18.55
CA GLY A 230 2.53 -5.31 18.02
C GLY A 230 2.56 -6.58 17.16
N GLN A 231 1.47 -7.34 17.09
CA GLN A 231 1.40 -8.54 16.28
C GLN A 231 0.92 -8.23 14.86
N ARG A 232 1.44 -8.98 13.89
CA ARG A 232 0.95 -8.95 12.51
C ARG A 232 -0.25 -9.87 12.36
N VAL A 233 -1.36 -9.30 11.91
CA VAL A 233 -2.63 -10.02 11.73
C VAL A 233 -3.11 -9.95 10.29
N SER A 234 -3.94 -10.92 9.91
CA SER A 234 -4.72 -10.94 8.66
C SER A 234 -6.20 -10.93 9.02
N ILE A 235 -6.91 -9.89 8.62
CA ILE A 235 -8.34 -9.70 8.86
C ILE A 235 -9.10 -9.58 7.54
N GLU A 236 -10.36 -10.00 7.52
CA GLU A 236 -11.22 -9.90 6.35
C GLU A 236 -12.50 -9.13 6.71
N GLY A 237 -12.99 -8.31 5.78
CA GLY A 237 -14.20 -7.51 5.99
C GLY A 237 -14.52 -6.63 4.79
N VAL A 238 -15.47 -5.72 4.99
CA VAL A 238 -15.85 -4.70 4.01
C VAL A 238 -15.36 -3.34 4.47
N ILE A 239 -14.78 -2.57 3.55
CA ILE A 239 -14.44 -1.17 3.81
C ILE A 239 -15.73 -0.36 3.78
N THR A 240 -16.06 0.29 4.90
CA THR A 240 -17.28 1.09 5.04
C THR A 240 -17.03 2.57 4.86
N CYS A 241 -15.82 3.03 5.17
CA CYS A 241 -15.42 4.42 4.98
C CYS A 241 -13.92 4.53 4.68
N ASN A 242 -13.54 5.56 3.91
CA ASN A 242 -12.14 5.92 3.64
C ASN A 242 -12.01 7.45 3.59
N SER A 243 -11.11 8.00 4.39
CA SER A 243 -10.81 9.43 4.50
C SER A 243 -9.41 9.80 3.96
N ASN A 244 -8.98 9.17 2.85
CA ASN A 244 -7.72 9.37 2.11
C ASN A 244 -6.41 8.93 2.79
N TRP A 245 -6.37 8.70 4.08
CA TRP A 245 -5.19 8.23 4.83
C TRP A 245 -5.51 7.11 5.81
N GLN A 246 -6.79 6.98 6.15
CA GLN A 246 -7.34 5.96 7.03
C GLN A 246 -8.65 5.42 6.47
N ALA A 247 -8.92 4.17 6.73
CA ALA A 247 -10.15 3.49 6.35
C ALA A 247 -10.72 2.73 7.54
N TYR A 248 -11.98 2.33 7.44
CA TYR A 248 -12.66 1.51 8.43
C TYR A 248 -13.10 0.21 7.77
N ILE A 249 -12.75 -0.91 8.39
CA ILE A 249 -13.14 -2.25 7.95
C ILE A 249 -14.09 -2.85 8.97
N GLU A 250 -15.15 -3.49 8.49
CA GLU A 250 -16.18 -4.13 9.32
C GLU A 250 -16.52 -5.52 8.82
N SER A 251 -16.92 -6.39 9.74
CA SER A 251 -17.61 -7.63 9.45
C SER A 251 -18.78 -7.83 10.40
N TYR A 252 -19.89 -8.42 9.92
CA TYR A 252 -21.04 -8.77 10.73
C TYR A 252 -20.86 -10.17 11.33
N ASP A 253 -21.07 -10.28 12.63
CA ASP A 253 -21.04 -11.55 13.35
C ASP A 253 -22.47 -12.05 13.60
N ASN A 254 -22.76 -13.24 13.05
CA ASN A 254 -24.09 -13.83 13.12
C ASN A 254 -24.50 -14.33 14.52
N GLU A 255 -23.54 -14.63 15.39
CA GLU A 255 -23.79 -15.10 16.73
C GLU A 255 -24.19 -13.95 17.65
N THR A 256 -23.40 -12.89 17.67
CA THR A 256 -23.63 -11.71 18.52
C THR A 256 -24.60 -10.71 17.93
N LYS A 257 -24.95 -10.86 16.63
CA LYS A 257 -25.84 -9.96 15.87
C LYS A 257 -25.35 -8.51 15.85
N MET A 258 -24.05 -8.31 15.73
CA MET A 258 -23.44 -6.98 15.63
C MET A 258 -22.25 -6.95 14.67
N ASN A 259 -21.89 -5.76 14.24
CA ASN A 259 -20.66 -5.52 13.51
C ASN A 259 -19.47 -5.40 14.47
N TYR A 260 -18.33 -5.91 14.03
CA TYR A 260 -17.03 -5.64 14.62
C TYR A 260 -16.14 -4.96 13.59
N GLY A 261 -15.35 -3.99 14.02
CA GLY A 261 -14.53 -3.22 13.10
C GLY A 261 -13.20 -2.77 13.69
N ILE A 262 -12.33 -2.29 12.84
CA ILE A 262 -11.10 -1.62 13.24
C ILE A 262 -10.71 -0.55 12.22
N GLN A 263 -10.06 0.49 12.69
CA GLN A 263 -9.47 1.50 11.84
C GLN A 263 -8.21 0.94 11.16
N ILE A 264 -8.00 1.31 9.90
CA ILE A 264 -6.79 1.01 9.13
C ILE A 264 -6.08 2.33 8.86
N PHE A 265 -4.83 2.46 9.32
CA PHE A 265 -3.99 3.59 8.98
C PHE A 265 -3.00 3.19 7.89
N TYR A 266 -3.17 3.73 6.68
CA TYR A 266 -2.34 3.41 5.52
C TYR A 266 -1.55 4.64 4.99
N GLY A 267 -1.70 5.80 5.65
CA GLY A 267 -1.01 7.03 5.27
C GLY A 267 -1.38 7.49 3.86
N TYR A 268 -0.42 8.08 3.17
CA TYR A 268 -0.61 8.63 1.82
C TYR A 268 -0.30 7.61 0.70
N ASN A 269 -0.40 6.32 0.95
CA ASN A 269 -0.16 5.31 -0.09
C ASN A 269 -1.34 5.26 -1.07
N ALA A 270 -1.19 5.95 -2.21
CA ALA A 270 -2.23 6.05 -3.24
C ALA A 270 -2.64 4.68 -3.83
N GLN A 271 -1.76 3.68 -3.85
CA GLN A 271 -2.09 2.34 -4.34
C GLN A 271 -3.05 1.62 -3.39
N LEU A 272 -2.86 1.78 -2.08
CA LEU A 272 -3.77 1.23 -1.07
C LEU A 272 -5.14 1.92 -1.07
N HIS A 273 -5.23 3.17 -1.50
CA HIS A 273 -6.50 3.88 -1.57
C HIS A 273 -7.52 3.16 -2.47
N SER A 274 -7.10 2.61 -3.60
CA SER A 274 -7.99 1.85 -4.50
C SER A 274 -8.40 0.48 -3.94
N VAL A 275 -7.53 -0.17 -3.16
CA VAL A 275 -7.83 -1.43 -2.47
C VAL A 275 -8.80 -1.19 -1.33
N LEU A 276 -8.56 -0.15 -0.52
CA LEU A 276 -9.36 0.22 0.65
C LEU A 276 -10.52 1.17 0.28
N TYR A 277 -11.10 0.98 -0.91
CA TYR A 277 -12.24 1.78 -1.38
C TYR A 277 -13.54 1.29 -0.71
N PRO A 278 -14.44 2.21 -0.27
CA PRO A 278 -15.71 1.83 0.34
C PRO A 278 -16.53 0.87 -0.52
N GLY A 279 -17.04 -0.19 0.09
CA GLY A 279 -17.76 -1.28 -0.57
C GLY A 279 -16.88 -2.47 -0.97
N ASN A 280 -15.56 -2.31 -1.06
CA ASN A 280 -14.68 -3.44 -1.34
C ASN A 280 -14.67 -4.44 -0.17
N LYS A 281 -14.79 -5.74 -0.51
CA LYS A 281 -14.46 -6.84 0.40
C LYS A 281 -12.95 -7.07 0.32
N VAL A 282 -12.27 -6.96 1.44
CA VAL A 282 -10.81 -6.94 1.47
C VAL A 282 -10.25 -7.88 2.53
N ARG A 283 -9.08 -8.40 2.23
CA ARG A 283 -8.17 -8.94 3.24
C ARG A 283 -7.11 -7.88 3.52
N VAL A 284 -6.97 -7.51 4.79
CA VAL A 284 -5.97 -6.56 5.25
C VAL A 284 -4.93 -7.29 6.08
N VAL A 285 -3.67 -7.14 5.72
CA VAL A 285 -2.53 -7.69 6.45
C VAL A 285 -1.67 -6.54 6.96
N GLY A 286 -1.54 -6.44 8.29
CA GLY A 286 -0.81 -5.34 8.92
C GLY A 286 -0.54 -5.61 10.39
N VAL A 287 0.04 -4.66 11.08
CA VAL A 287 0.38 -4.74 12.51
C VAL A 287 -0.67 -4.01 13.32
N VAL A 288 -1.13 -4.63 14.40
CA VAL A 288 -2.02 -3.96 15.37
C VAL A 288 -1.22 -2.95 16.15
N GLY A 289 -1.59 -1.70 16.08
CA GLY A 289 -0.97 -0.61 16.83
C GLY A 289 -2.00 0.19 17.61
N GLU A 290 -1.51 1.07 18.48
CA GLU A 290 -2.31 2.02 19.24
C GLU A 290 -1.81 3.44 18.97
N HIS A 291 -2.74 4.36 18.77
CA HIS A 291 -2.44 5.77 18.60
C HIS A 291 -3.48 6.61 19.37
N TYR A 292 -3.02 7.30 20.41
CA TYR A 292 -3.88 8.10 21.29
C TYR A 292 -5.14 7.37 21.80
N GLY A 293 -4.98 6.12 22.25
CA GLY A 293 -6.06 5.29 22.77
C GLY A 293 -6.95 4.66 21.69
N THR A 294 -6.67 4.86 20.41
CA THR A 294 -7.37 4.20 19.29
C THR A 294 -6.51 3.08 18.73
N TYR A 295 -7.04 1.86 18.75
CA TYR A 295 -6.40 0.72 18.10
C TYR A 295 -6.64 0.75 16.60
N GLN A 296 -5.59 0.46 15.84
CA GLN A 296 -5.61 0.49 14.37
C GLN A 296 -4.70 -0.58 13.77
N ILE A 297 -4.98 -0.96 12.52
CA ILE A 297 -4.03 -1.72 11.72
C ILE A 297 -3.13 -0.74 10.97
N MET A 298 -1.83 -0.91 11.12
CA MET A 298 -0.79 -0.11 10.47
C MET A 298 0.28 -1.02 9.84
N ASP A 299 1.30 -0.44 9.22
CA ASP A 299 2.35 -1.20 8.54
C ASP A 299 1.80 -2.30 7.62
N LEU A 300 0.86 -1.88 6.75
CA LEU A 300 0.17 -2.78 5.85
C LEU A 300 1.15 -3.45 4.91
N LYS A 301 1.06 -4.76 4.81
CA LYS A 301 1.76 -5.51 3.78
C LYS A 301 0.99 -5.36 2.46
N TYR A 302 1.63 -4.74 1.48
CA TYR A 302 1.03 -4.51 0.17
C TYR A 302 2.05 -4.67 -0.95
N ASN A 303 1.71 -5.51 -1.93
CA ASN A 303 2.43 -5.63 -3.19
C ASN A 303 1.40 -5.75 -4.33
N ALA A 304 1.32 -4.72 -5.17
CA ALA A 304 0.38 -4.67 -6.29
C ALA A 304 0.58 -5.80 -7.31
N MET A 305 1.79 -6.36 -7.41
CA MET A 305 2.12 -7.44 -8.35
C MET A 305 1.64 -8.82 -7.88
N ARG A 306 1.28 -8.95 -6.59
CA ARG A 306 0.85 -10.23 -5.98
C ARG A 306 -0.50 -10.12 -5.26
N PRO A 307 -1.58 -9.71 -5.96
CA PRO A 307 -2.88 -9.51 -5.31
C PRO A 307 -3.49 -10.79 -4.73
N GLN A 308 -3.06 -11.96 -5.21
CA GLN A 308 -3.56 -13.27 -4.74
C GLN A 308 -2.74 -13.87 -3.58
N ASP A 309 -1.59 -13.28 -3.23
CA ASP A 309 -0.77 -13.76 -2.11
C ASP A 309 -1.56 -13.62 -0.79
N PRO A 310 -1.80 -14.71 -0.04
CA PRO A 310 -2.50 -14.67 1.24
C PRO A 310 -1.86 -13.73 2.27
N ALA A 311 -0.58 -13.48 2.16
CA ALA A 311 0.13 -12.55 3.02
C ALA A 311 -0.02 -11.08 2.59
N ASN A 312 -0.77 -10.77 1.53
CA ASN A 312 -0.90 -9.43 0.96
C ASN A 312 -2.25 -8.78 1.28
N THR A 313 -2.26 -7.49 1.52
CA THR A 313 -3.49 -6.70 1.55
C THR A 313 -4.05 -6.61 0.13
N SER A 314 -5.29 -7.06 -0.07
CA SER A 314 -5.89 -7.14 -1.41
C SER A 314 -7.41 -7.14 -1.37
N VAL A 315 -8.02 -6.79 -2.50
CA VAL A 315 -9.45 -7.00 -2.73
C VAL A 315 -9.71 -8.50 -2.88
N ILE A 316 -10.71 -9.01 -2.18
CA ILE A 316 -11.21 -10.38 -2.34
C ILE A 316 -12.10 -10.38 -3.58
N LYS A 317 -11.77 -11.19 -4.58
CA LYS A 317 -12.48 -11.23 -5.84
C LYS A 317 -13.82 -11.94 -5.69
N GLU A 318 -14.80 -11.56 -6.50
CA GLU A 318 -16.11 -12.23 -6.56
C GLU A 318 -16.03 -13.74 -6.87
N THR A 319 -14.95 -14.17 -7.53
CA THR A 319 -14.66 -15.57 -7.83
C THR A 319 -14.06 -16.34 -6.65
N ASP A 320 -13.67 -15.65 -5.58
CA ASP A 320 -13.17 -16.28 -4.37
C ASP A 320 -14.37 -16.84 -3.58
N ALA A 321 -14.25 -18.10 -3.13
CA ALA A 321 -15.31 -18.76 -2.34
C ALA A 321 -15.69 -17.98 -1.07
N LYS A 322 -14.72 -17.29 -0.45
CA LYS A 322 -14.93 -16.45 0.72
C LYS A 322 -15.69 -15.15 0.46
N TYR A 323 -15.77 -14.70 -0.80
CA TYR A 323 -16.42 -13.43 -1.11
C TYR A 323 -17.85 -13.33 -0.59
N ASN A 324 -18.63 -14.39 -0.75
CA ASN A 324 -20.02 -14.44 -0.31
C ASN A 324 -20.19 -14.66 1.20
N GLU A 325 -19.13 -15.09 1.90
CA GLU A 325 -19.14 -15.29 3.34
C GLU A 325 -18.99 -13.97 4.11
N ILE A 326 -18.34 -12.97 3.47
CA ILE A 326 -18.10 -11.67 4.08
C ILE A 326 -19.37 -10.83 3.96
N VAL A 327 -20.08 -10.71 5.07
CA VAL A 327 -21.32 -9.93 5.19
C VAL A 327 -21.06 -8.70 6.04
N VAL A 328 -21.67 -7.60 5.67
CA VAL A 328 -21.73 -6.39 6.50
C VAL A 328 -23.12 -5.77 6.40
N ASN A 329 -23.60 -5.25 7.52
CA ASN A 329 -24.78 -4.40 7.58
C ASN A 329 -24.27 -2.97 7.85
N ILE A 330 -24.17 -2.15 6.80
CA ILE A 330 -23.63 -0.79 6.90
C ILE A 330 -24.66 0.11 7.59
N HIS A 331 -24.22 0.85 8.63
CA HIS A 331 -25.05 1.75 9.43
C HIS A 331 -26.31 1.07 10.00
N PRO A 332 -26.18 -0.07 10.71
CA PRO A 332 -27.33 -0.64 11.39
C PRO A 332 -27.94 0.39 12.33
N GLU A 333 -29.25 0.44 12.39
CA GLU A 333 -29.95 1.30 13.33
C GLU A 333 -29.80 0.71 14.75
N ILE A 334 -29.32 1.55 15.68
CA ILE A 334 -29.21 1.22 17.09
C ILE A 334 -29.98 2.26 17.90
N THR A 335 -30.39 1.92 19.13
CA THR A 335 -30.92 2.88 20.06
C THR A 335 -29.83 3.54 20.90
N ALA A 336 -30.17 4.67 21.55
CA ALA A 336 -29.28 5.29 22.52
C ALA A 336 -29.00 4.35 23.71
N ALA A 337 -29.98 3.55 24.10
CA ALA A 337 -29.84 2.56 25.16
C ALA A 337 -28.86 1.44 24.78
N ASP A 338 -28.88 0.98 23.50
CA ASP A 338 -27.89 0.04 23.01
C ASP A 338 -26.49 0.65 23.09
N PHE A 339 -26.31 1.90 22.61
CA PHE A 339 -25.01 2.57 22.55
C PHE A 339 -24.33 2.69 23.92
N VAL A 340 -25.11 3.05 24.99
CA VAL A 340 -24.57 3.18 26.35
C VAL A 340 -24.62 1.89 27.15
N GLY A 341 -25.30 0.87 26.63
CA GLY A 341 -25.53 -0.41 27.28
C GLY A 341 -24.31 -1.35 27.24
N GLU A 342 -24.53 -2.52 27.81
CA GLU A 342 -23.55 -3.60 27.86
C GLU A 342 -23.95 -4.74 26.92
N LYS A 343 -22.95 -5.47 26.46
CA LYS A 343 -23.11 -6.65 25.62
C LYS A 343 -22.27 -7.79 26.17
N THR A 344 -22.90 -8.92 26.46
CA THR A 344 -22.18 -10.15 26.83
C THR A 344 -21.90 -10.97 25.57
N VAL A 345 -20.66 -11.39 25.42
CA VAL A 345 -20.18 -12.21 24.29
C VAL A 345 -19.28 -13.32 24.81
N THR A 346 -19.31 -14.46 24.14
CA THR A 346 -18.41 -15.58 24.45
C THR A 346 -17.04 -15.33 23.85
N VAL A 347 -16.00 -15.37 24.68
CA VAL A 347 -14.59 -15.22 24.32
C VAL A 347 -13.81 -16.38 24.92
N ASN A 348 -13.21 -17.24 24.09
CA ASN A 348 -12.47 -18.43 24.54
C ASN A 348 -13.29 -19.32 25.49
N GLU A 349 -14.54 -19.60 25.12
CA GLU A 349 -15.50 -20.40 25.89
C GLU A 349 -15.99 -19.77 27.20
N GLU A 350 -15.60 -18.53 27.51
CA GLU A 350 -16.03 -17.77 28.68
C GLU A 350 -16.95 -16.61 28.27
N GLU A 351 -17.99 -16.38 29.03
CA GLU A 351 -18.85 -15.19 28.89
C GLU A 351 -18.12 -13.95 29.46
N LYS A 352 -17.97 -12.91 28.64
CA LYS A 352 -17.42 -11.62 29.04
C LYS A 352 -18.39 -10.50 28.68
N THR A 353 -18.54 -9.55 29.58
CA THR A 353 -19.40 -8.38 29.38
C THR A 353 -18.55 -7.16 29.07
N PHE A 354 -18.89 -6.46 28.01
CA PHE A 354 -18.26 -5.25 27.52
C PHE A 354 -19.30 -4.15 27.36
N LYS A 355 -18.89 -2.90 27.31
CA LYS A 355 -19.74 -1.84 26.78
C LYS A 355 -20.00 -2.11 25.30
N PHE A 356 -21.25 -1.92 24.84
CA PHE A 356 -21.56 -2.09 23.42
C PHE A 356 -20.66 -1.20 22.55
N ALA A 357 -20.51 0.09 22.93
CA ALA A 357 -19.66 1.03 22.19
C ALA A 357 -18.18 0.61 22.16
N GLU A 358 -17.68 -0.09 23.19
CA GLU A 358 -16.31 -0.63 23.21
C GLU A 358 -16.10 -1.70 22.14
N LEU A 359 -17.02 -2.66 22.06
CA LEU A 359 -16.98 -3.70 21.03
C LEU A 359 -17.18 -3.12 19.62
N GLY A 360 -18.04 -2.10 19.51
CA GLY A 360 -18.40 -1.45 18.26
C GLY A 360 -17.45 -0.33 17.80
N VAL A 361 -16.35 -0.03 18.51
CA VAL A 361 -15.40 0.98 18.04
C VAL A 361 -14.94 0.69 16.61
N SER A 362 -14.94 1.72 15.77
CA SER A 362 -14.64 1.65 14.34
C SER A 362 -15.72 0.98 13.48
N THR A 363 -16.92 0.75 13.99
CA THR A 363 -18.06 0.29 13.20
C THR A 363 -19.04 1.41 12.90
N SER A 364 -19.75 1.27 11.78
CA SER A 364 -20.78 2.18 11.34
C SER A 364 -22.11 1.91 12.07
N VAL A 365 -22.80 2.98 12.46
CA VAL A 365 -24.14 2.93 13.11
C VAL A 365 -25.01 4.07 12.61
N SER A 366 -26.33 3.92 12.82
CA SER A 366 -27.28 5.03 12.68
C SER A 366 -28.14 5.16 13.94
N LEU A 367 -28.43 6.42 14.31
CA LEU A 367 -29.35 6.78 15.38
C LEU A 367 -30.35 7.80 14.88
N LYS A 368 -31.56 7.73 15.40
CA LYS A 368 -32.67 8.60 15.01
C LYS A 368 -33.20 9.41 16.17
N ASN A 369 -33.92 10.50 15.84
CA ASN A 369 -34.66 11.34 16.76
C ASN A 369 -33.77 11.92 17.88
N LEU A 370 -32.54 12.29 17.57
CA LEU A 370 -31.65 12.89 18.55
C LEU A 370 -31.93 14.39 18.68
N LYS A 371 -32.30 14.84 19.91
CA LYS A 371 -32.42 16.27 20.21
C LYS A 371 -31.04 16.87 20.46
N VAL A 372 -30.65 17.85 19.68
CA VAL A 372 -29.39 18.60 19.89
C VAL A 372 -29.64 19.61 21.02
N ASN A 373 -28.96 19.43 22.14
CA ASN A 373 -29.09 20.28 23.34
C ASN A 373 -28.03 21.38 23.41
N GLY A 374 -26.90 21.17 22.70
CA GLY A 374 -25.81 22.15 22.59
C GLY A 374 -24.80 21.73 21.57
N VAL A 375 -24.09 22.72 21.03
CA VAL A 375 -23.04 22.55 20.02
C VAL A 375 -21.80 23.29 20.48
N TYR A 376 -20.68 22.61 20.46
CA TYR A 376 -19.34 23.19 20.57
C TYR A 376 -18.65 23.15 19.22
N THR A 377 -18.21 24.29 18.72
CA THR A 377 -17.43 24.40 17.48
C THR A 377 -15.96 24.55 17.82
N THR A 378 -15.12 23.73 17.24
CA THR A 378 -13.67 23.78 17.40
C THR A 378 -13.13 25.03 16.68
N ASP A 379 -12.38 25.84 17.40
CA ASP A 379 -11.55 26.93 16.87
C ASP A 379 -10.08 26.47 16.92
N SER A 380 -9.45 26.35 15.76
CA SER A 380 -8.12 25.76 15.63
C SER A 380 -7.36 26.34 14.44
N THR A 381 -6.06 26.46 14.56
CA THR A 381 -5.18 26.77 13.43
C THR A 381 -5.00 25.63 12.44
N ASN A 382 -5.43 24.43 12.82
CA ASN A 382 -5.41 23.27 11.91
C ASN A 382 -6.68 23.23 11.05
N PRO A 383 -6.60 23.45 9.73
CA PRO A 383 -7.77 23.51 8.84
C PRO A 383 -8.57 22.20 8.77
N ASN A 384 -7.98 21.07 9.19
CA ASN A 384 -8.68 19.79 9.24
C ASN A 384 -9.57 19.62 10.48
N SER A 385 -9.48 20.51 11.46
CA SER A 385 -10.28 20.50 12.68
C SER A 385 -11.02 21.80 12.95
N ASP A 386 -10.59 22.91 12.35
CA ASP A 386 -11.24 24.20 12.48
C ASP A 386 -12.65 24.19 11.87
N GLY A 387 -13.66 24.49 12.70
CA GLY A 387 -15.07 24.38 12.31
C GLY A 387 -15.70 22.98 12.51
N ALA A 388 -14.95 21.98 12.98
CA ALA A 388 -15.53 20.70 13.38
C ALA A 388 -16.33 20.87 14.67
N MET A 389 -17.48 20.17 14.79
CA MET A 389 -18.42 20.36 15.89
C MET A 389 -18.51 19.14 16.80
N THR A 390 -18.80 19.40 18.09
CA THR A 390 -19.26 18.38 19.03
C THR A 390 -20.70 18.72 19.43
N LEU A 391 -21.63 17.84 19.03
CA LEU A 391 -23.04 17.98 19.34
C LEU A 391 -23.35 17.17 20.60
N THR A 392 -23.88 17.79 21.63
CA THR A 392 -24.45 17.11 22.78
C THR A 392 -25.91 16.80 22.49
N CYS A 393 -26.23 15.56 22.27
CA CYS A 393 -27.56 15.12 21.87
C CYS A 393 -28.23 14.30 22.97
N SER A 394 -29.56 14.27 22.99
CA SER A 394 -30.34 13.37 23.86
C SER A 394 -31.50 12.74 23.14
N VAL A 395 -31.86 11.53 23.56
CA VAL A 395 -33.05 10.80 23.19
C VAL A 395 -33.42 9.87 24.34
N ASP A 396 -34.67 9.78 24.69
CA ASP A 396 -35.21 8.93 25.79
C ASP A 396 -34.49 9.14 27.15
N GLY A 397 -34.02 10.38 27.41
CA GLY A 397 -33.30 10.73 28.65
C GLY A 397 -31.79 10.32 28.62
N ILE A 398 -31.29 9.73 27.55
CA ILE A 398 -29.90 9.32 27.38
C ILE A 398 -29.16 10.38 26.59
N THR A 399 -27.97 10.78 27.07
CA THR A 399 -27.11 11.75 26.41
C THR A 399 -26.02 11.03 25.56
N ILE A 400 -25.85 11.46 24.33
CA ILE A 400 -24.85 10.94 23.41
C ILE A 400 -24.04 12.12 22.82
N SER A 401 -22.73 11.95 22.73
CA SER A 401 -21.84 12.89 22.04
C SER A 401 -21.66 12.50 20.58
N ILE A 402 -21.86 13.47 19.69
CA ILE A 402 -21.63 13.34 18.26
C ILE A 402 -20.50 14.26 17.86
N ARG A 403 -19.40 13.71 17.35
CA ARG A 403 -18.29 14.50 16.81
C ARG A 403 -18.39 14.57 15.29
N THR A 404 -18.33 15.77 14.70
CA THR A 404 -18.29 15.91 13.25
C THR A 404 -16.86 16.11 12.75
N ALA A 405 -16.59 15.72 11.52
CA ALA A 405 -15.51 16.35 10.75
C ALA A 405 -15.86 17.83 10.48
N VAL A 406 -14.98 18.56 9.77
CA VAL A 406 -15.33 19.87 9.20
C VAL A 406 -16.32 19.64 8.07
N LEU A 407 -17.61 19.85 8.35
CA LEU A 407 -18.68 19.56 7.40
C LEU A 407 -18.80 20.71 6.37
N LYS A 408 -19.10 20.34 5.13
CA LYS A 408 -19.31 21.27 4.03
C LYS A 408 -20.72 21.10 3.47
N ASP A 409 -21.32 22.24 3.04
CA ASP A 409 -22.55 22.24 2.25
C ASP A 409 -22.27 21.89 0.77
N ALA A 410 -23.32 21.89 -0.05
CA ALA A 410 -23.21 21.60 -1.49
C ALA A 410 -22.37 22.61 -2.27
N ASP A 411 -22.23 23.83 -1.75
CA ASP A 411 -21.45 24.92 -2.34
C ASP A 411 -20.00 24.94 -1.81
N GLY A 412 -19.64 24.04 -0.90
CA GLY A 412 -18.32 23.92 -0.30
C GLY A 412 -18.08 24.82 0.92
N ASN A 413 -19.10 25.55 1.41
CA ASN A 413 -18.97 26.38 2.60
C ASN A 413 -18.98 25.52 3.87
N THR A 414 -18.26 25.96 4.91
CA THR A 414 -18.31 25.28 6.20
C THR A 414 -19.68 25.45 6.85
N ILE A 415 -20.28 24.34 7.23
CA ILE A 415 -21.54 24.32 7.97
C ILE A 415 -21.30 24.78 9.41
N THR A 416 -22.14 25.70 9.88
CA THR A 416 -22.07 26.27 11.22
C THR A 416 -23.05 25.59 12.19
N GLN A 417 -22.85 25.80 13.48
CA GLN A 417 -23.69 25.27 14.57
C GLN A 417 -25.16 25.62 14.44
N ASP A 418 -25.51 26.76 13.85
CA ASP A 418 -26.88 27.26 13.72
C ASP A 418 -27.81 26.28 12.98
N LEU A 419 -27.21 25.44 12.10
CA LEU A 419 -27.96 24.40 11.39
C LEU A 419 -28.51 23.33 12.34
N TYR A 420 -27.79 23.04 13.41
CA TYR A 420 -28.08 21.89 14.27
C TYR A 420 -28.61 22.27 15.66
N GLU A 421 -28.23 23.43 16.20
CA GLU A 421 -28.55 23.80 17.56
C GLU A 421 -30.06 23.85 17.80
N GLY A 422 -30.51 23.14 18.82
CA GLY A 422 -31.91 23.04 19.18
C GLY A 422 -32.81 22.21 18.24
N LYS A 423 -32.23 21.55 17.24
CA LYS A 423 -32.95 20.72 16.24
C LYS A 423 -33.05 19.25 16.68
N MET A 424 -33.94 18.54 15.98
CA MET A 424 -33.96 17.08 15.98
C MET A 424 -33.14 16.61 14.76
N ILE A 425 -32.31 15.60 14.96
CA ILE A 425 -31.47 15.06 13.88
C ILE A 425 -31.49 13.52 13.88
N ASP A 426 -31.32 12.95 12.68
CA ASP A 426 -30.91 11.57 12.48
C ASP A 426 -29.49 11.55 11.99
N ILE A 427 -28.71 10.59 12.42
CA ILE A 427 -27.30 10.50 12.04
C ILE A 427 -26.90 9.12 11.55
N LYS A 428 -25.88 9.10 10.69
CA LYS A 428 -25.05 7.96 10.39
C LYS A 428 -23.61 8.30 10.75
N GLY A 429 -22.88 7.38 11.36
CA GLY A 429 -21.51 7.67 11.77
C GLY A 429 -20.75 6.43 12.20
N ILE A 430 -19.52 6.64 12.65
CA ILE A 430 -18.60 5.61 13.13
C ILE A 430 -18.46 5.75 14.65
N ILE A 431 -18.56 4.65 15.39
CA ILE A 431 -18.27 4.65 16.84
C ILE A 431 -16.76 4.90 17.02
N GLU A 432 -16.45 5.92 17.80
CA GLU A 432 -15.08 6.34 18.08
C GLU A 432 -14.85 6.34 19.61
N HIS A 433 -13.63 5.96 20.02
CA HIS A 433 -13.14 6.16 21.38
C HIS A 433 -12.23 7.39 21.39
N TYR A 434 -12.53 8.36 22.23
CA TYR A 434 -11.75 9.58 22.37
C TYR A 434 -11.65 10.01 23.84
N GLU A 435 -10.43 10.20 24.35
CA GLU A 435 -10.17 10.66 25.73
C GLU A 435 -10.96 9.91 26.82
N GLY A 436 -11.01 8.57 26.70
CA GLY A 436 -11.68 7.71 27.67
C GLY A 436 -13.21 7.63 27.53
N SER A 437 -13.79 8.29 26.53
CA SER A 437 -15.23 8.31 26.26
C SER A 437 -15.57 7.76 24.87
N TYR A 438 -16.77 7.24 24.71
CA TYR A 438 -17.30 6.82 23.40
C TYR A 438 -18.19 7.88 22.82
N GLN A 439 -18.03 8.14 21.53
CA GLN A 439 -18.82 9.09 20.76
C GLN A 439 -19.09 8.52 19.35
N ILE A 440 -19.98 9.17 18.60
CA ILE A 440 -20.21 8.82 17.20
C ILE A 440 -19.61 9.91 16.33
N LYS A 441 -18.73 9.54 15.41
CA LYS A 441 -18.08 10.45 14.49
C LYS A 441 -18.81 10.47 13.16
N VAL A 442 -19.26 11.65 12.75
CA VAL A 442 -19.89 11.91 11.46
C VAL A 442 -18.88 12.57 10.53
N LEU A 443 -18.70 12.00 9.35
CA LEU A 443 -17.66 12.40 8.41
C LEU A 443 -18.19 13.24 7.24
N SER A 444 -19.48 13.21 6.97
CA SER A 444 -20.12 13.94 5.87
C SER A 444 -21.40 14.63 6.32
N SER A 445 -21.71 15.80 5.74
CA SER A 445 -22.99 16.48 5.95
C SER A 445 -24.19 15.64 5.44
N ALA A 446 -23.98 14.79 4.45
CA ALA A 446 -25.00 13.88 3.95
C ALA A 446 -25.43 12.80 4.98
N ASP A 447 -24.67 12.62 6.05
CA ASP A 447 -24.92 11.66 7.11
C ASP A 447 -25.69 12.26 8.30
N ILE A 448 -26.14 13.52 8.20
CA ILE A 448 -26.99 14.18 9.18
C ILE A 448 -28.25 14.67 8.49
N SER A 449 -29.41 14.18 8.91
CA SER A 449 -30.70 14.71 8.50
C SER A 449 -31.30 15.57 9.62
N VAL A 450 -31.72 16.78 9.31
CA VAL A 450 -32.35 17.73 10.26
C VAL A 450 -33.86 17.73 10.07
N HIS A 451 -34.64 17.70 11.18
CA HIS A 451 -36.10 17.69 11.18
C HIS A 451 -36.70 18.91 11.86
#